data_6df078b302d3422f9789a28e22519ceb
#
_entry.id   6df078b302d3422f9789a28e22519ceb
#
_cell.length_a   1.000
_cell.length_b   1.000
_cell.length_c   1.000
_cell.angle_alpha   90.00
_cell.angle_beta   90.00
_cell.angle_gamma   90.00
#
_symmetry.space_group_name_H-M   'P 1'
#
loop_
_entity.id
_entity.type
_entity.pdbx_description
1 polymer ?
#
loop_
_entity_poly.entity_id
_entity_poly.type
_entity_poly.pdbx_seq_one_letter_code
_entity_poly.pdbx_strand_id
1 'polypeptide(L)'
;LVVGGSTGAVKVNNAVRAILPELLKKYQVVHLCGKGKTDASLNGIDGYIQFEYISDQMRDLFAISDIVISRAGANAICELLALRKPNILIPLSANASRGDQILNANSFKEHGYSSVMTEEEITPEKLLAAVDDLYKNRQKYIDAMDSSPQSEAVDKIMALIKDCSK
;
A
#
# COMPACT_ATOMS: atom_id res chain seq x y z
N LEU A 1 -4.78 0.85 6.34
CA LEU A 1 -4.27 2.14 5.82
C LEU A 1 -4.45 2.18 4.30
N VAL A 2 -4.93 3.30 3.77
CA VAL A 2 -5.03 3.54 2.32
C VAL A 2 -4.16 4.73 1.94
N VAL A 3 -3.25 4.54 0.97
CA VAL A 3 -2.28 5.56 0.53
C VAL A 3 -2.34 5.71 -0.99
N GLY A 4 -2.94 6.80 -1.46
CA GLY A 4 -3.07 7.09 -2.90
C GLY A 4 -1.85 7.77 -3.53
N GLY A 5 -0.78 8.02 -2.74
CA GLY A 5 0.35 8.87 -3.14
C GLY A 5 0.07 10.37 -2.94
N SER A 6 1.10 11.22 -3.09
CA SER A 6 1.03 12.67 -2.80
C SER A 6 -0.03 13.42 -3.60
N THR A 7 -0.25 13.04 -4.85
CA THR A 7 -1.29 13.62 -5.71
C THR A 7 -2.66 12.97 -5.50
N GLY A 8 -2.73 11.87 -4.74
CA GLY A 8 -3.93 11.07 -4.50
C GLY A 8 -4.40 10.30 -5.75
N ALA A 9 -5.13 9.23 -5.52
CA ALA A 9 -5.61 8.32 -6.57
C ALA A 9 -7.14 8.31 -6.60
N VAL A 10 -7.75 9.13 -7.46
CA VAL A 10 -9.22 9.27 -7.52
C VAL A 10 -9.94 7.92 -7.66
N LYS A 11 -9.45 7.04 -8.55
CA LYS A 11 -10.05 5.71 -8.73
C LYS A 11 -9.97 4.86 -7.47
N VAL A 12 -8.81 4.83 -6.79
CA VAL A 12 -8.63 4.10 -5.53
C VAL A 12 -9.50 4.69 -4.44
N ASN A 13 -9.51 6.03 -4.29
CA ASN A 13 -10.34 6.71 -3.31
C ASN A 13 -11.82 6.35 -3.48
N ASN A 14 -12.33 6.41 -4.71
CA ASN A 14 -13.73 6.09 -5.01
C ASN A 14 -14.04 4.61 -4.74
N ALA A 15 -13.14 3.71 -5.12
CA ALA A 15 -13.31 2.28 -4.87
C ALA A 15 -13.36 1.95 -3.37
N VAL A 16 -12.46 2.55 -2.58
CA VAL A 16 -12.46 2.37 -1.11
C VAL A 16 -13.73 2.95 -0.49
N ARG A 17 -14.15 4.14 -0.91
CA ARG A 17 -15.39 4.77 -0.43
C ARG A 17 -16.63 3.93 -0.74
N ALA A 18 -16.69 3.32 -1.91
CA ALA A 18 -17.79 2.45 -2.30
C ALA A 18 -17.98 1.24 -1.39
N ILE A 19 -16.89 0.72 -0.81
CA ILE A 19 -16.92 -0.45 0.10
C ILE A 19 -16.81 -0.05 1.58
N LEU A 20 -16.72 1.24 1.88
CA LEU A 20 -16.49 1.72 3.24
C LEU A 20 -17.51 1.17 4.27
N PRO A 21 -18.82 1.14 3.98
CA PRO A 21 -19.80 0.58 4.92
C PRO A 21 -19.53 -0.89 5.29
N GLU A 22 -19.03 -1.68 4.35
CA GLU A 22 -18.69 -3.08 4.60
C GLU A 22 -17.34 -3.23 5.32
N LEU A 23 -16.35 -2.39 4.96
CA LEU A 23 -15.05 -2.37 5.63
C LEU A 23 -15.19 -2.04 7.12
N LEU A 24 -15.99 -1.03 7.45
CA LEU A 24 -16.17 -0.54 8.83
C LEU A 24 -16.90 -1.52 9.75
N LYS A 25 -17.52 -2.58 9.20
CA LYS A 25 -18.05 -3.68 10.03
C LYS A 25 -16.94 -4.53 10.66
N LYS A 26 -15.71 -4.48 10.12
CA LYS A 26 -14.60 -5.36 10.51
C LYS A 26 -13.31 -4.60 10.80
N TYR A 27 -13.09 -3.44 10.20
CA TYR A 27 -11.82 -2.74 10.19
C TYR A 27 -12.00 -1.27 10.54
N GLN A 28 -10.94 -0.67 11.07
CA GLN A 28 -10.78 0.78 11.10
C GLN A 28 -9.98 1.21 9.87
N VAL A 29 -10.34 2.33 9.26
CA VAL A 29 -9.75 2.78 8.01
C VAL A 29 -9.17 4.19 8.16
N VAL A 30 -7.87 4.29 7.95
CA VAL A 30 -7.17 5.57 7.77
C VAL A 30 -6.91 5.76 6.28
N HIS A 31 -7.37 6.89 5.70
CA HIS A 31 -7.34 7.12 4.27
C HIS A 31 -6.60 8.42 3.92
N LEU A 32 -5.44 8.29 3.28
CA LEU A 32 -4.68 9.42 2.73
C LEU A 32 -5.14 9.68 1.29
N CYS A 33 -6.08 10.61 1.15
CA CYS A 33 -6.81 10.85 -0.11
C CYS A 33 -6.02 11.64 -1.16
N GLY A 34 -5.00 12.40 -0.74
CA GLY A 34 -4.32 13.39 -1.57
C GLY A 34 -4.97 14.78 -1.47
N LYS A 35 -4.20 15.82 -1.83
CA LYS A 35 -4.59 17.22 -1.70
C LYS A 35 -5.92 17.52 -2.44
N GLY A 36 -6.86 18.14 -1.73
CA GLY A 36 -8.19 18.51 -2.25
C GLY A 36 -9.11 17.33 -2.58
N LYS A 37 -8.84 16.12 -2.04
CA LYS A 37 -9.59 14.89 -2.39
C LYS A 37 -10.26 14.20 -1.20
N THR A 38 -10.31 14.87 -0.05
CA THR A 38 -11.17 14.44 1.05
C THR A 38 -12.64 14.63 0.68
N ASP A 39 -13.51 13.86 1.30
CA ASP A 39 -14.97 13.96 1.12
C ASP A 39 -15.60 14.37 2.46
N ALA A 40 -16.05 15.61 2.54
CA ALA A 40 -16.60 16.17 3.78
C ALA A 40 -17.84 15.40 4.28
N SER A 41 -18.59 14.75 3.40
CA SER A 41 -19.77 13.95 3.77
C SER A 41 -19.43 12.70 4.58
N LEU A 42 -18.16 12.28 4.56
CA LEU A 42 -17.66 11.11 5.29
C LEU A 42 -16.97 11.48 6.62
N ASN A 43 -16.97 12.76 6.98
CA ASN A 43 -16.39 13.18 8.25
C ASN A 43 -17.26 12.74 9.44
N GLY A 44 -16.61 12.27 10.50
CA GLY A 44 -17.31 11.84 11.71
C GLY A 44 -17.91 10.42 11.64
N ILE A 45 -17.68 9.68 10.56
CA ILE A 45 -18.05 8.26 10.51
C ILE A 45 -17.14 7.48 11.47
N ASP A 46 -17.74 6.74 12.39
CA ASP A 46 -17.00 5.92 13.34
C ASP A 46 -16.14 4.87 12.64
N GLY A 47 -14.89 4.73 13.08
CA GLY A 47 -13.91 3.83 12.45
C GLY A 47 -13.28 4.33 11.15
N TYR A 48 -13.65 5.50 10.64
CA TYR A 48 -13.07 6.11 9.45
C TYR A 48 -12.47 7.49 9.70
N ILE A 49 -11.23 7.67 9.29
CA ILE A 49 -10.58 8.98 9.28
C ILE A 49 -9.87 9.20 7.94
N GLN A 50 -9.98 10.41 7.40
CA GLN A 50 -9.34 10.78 6.14
C GLN A 50 -8.47 12.02 6.32
N PHE A 51 -7.37 12.05 5.55
CA PHE A 51 -6.45 13.18 5.48
C PHE A 51 -6.10 13.46 4.04
N GLU A 52 -5.80 14.73 3.73
CA GLU A 52 -5.22 15.07 2.43
C GLU A 52 -3.81 14.53 2.32
N TYR A 53 -3.01 14.77 3.34
CA TYR A 53 -1.61 14.40 3.40
C TYR A 53 -1.15 14.33 4.87
N ILE A 54 -0.22 13.42 5.15
CA ILE A 54 0.47 13.32 6.44
C ILE A 54 1.97 13.13 6.16
N SER A 55 2.83 13.80 6.90
CA SER A 55 4.29 13.64 6.85
C SER A 55 4.82 12.99 8.12
N ASP A 56 4.78 13.69 9.22
CA ASP A 56 5.50 13.35 10.46
C ASP A 56 4.94 12.09 11.15
N GLN A 57 3.62 11.88 11.08
CA GLN A 57 2.95 10.73 11.67
C GLN A 57 2.87 9.51 10.73
N MET A 58 3.47 9.57 9.55
CA MET A 58 3.40 8.46 8.58
C MET A 58 3.97 7.16 9.14
N ARG A 59 5.07 7.28 9.90
CA ARG A 59 5.70 6.15 10.61
C ARG A 59 4.72 5.49 11.59
N ASP A 60 3.98 6.30 12.35
CA ASP A 60 3.05 5.80 13.36
C ASP A 60 1.84 5.14 12.68
N LEU A 61 1.35 5.70 11.56
CA LEU A 61 0.29 5.08 10.77
C LEU A 61 0.70 3.73 10.22
N PHE A 62 1.91 3.60 9.71
CA PHE A 62 2.41 2.28 9.30
C PHE A 62 2.54 1.34 10.49
N ALA A 63 3.00 1.81 11.66
CA ALA A 63 3.16 0.98 12.84
C ALA A 63 1.83 0.34 13.28
N ILE A 64 0.75 1.12 13.32
CA ILE A 64 -0.58 0.65 13.76
C ILE A 64 -1.38 -0.08 12.67
N SER A 65 -0.93 -0.04 11.42
CA SER A 65 -1.67 -0.65 10.30
C SER A 65 -1.34 -2.13 10.16
N ASP A 66 -2.36 -2.98 10.10
CA ASP A 66 -2.21 -4.41 9.79
C ASP A 66 -1.97 -4.65 8.31
N ILE A 67 -2.68 -3.92 7.44
CA ILE A 67 -2.60 -4.03 5.98
C ILE A 67 -2.64 -2.65 5.33
N VAL A 68 -2.10 -2.57 4.11
CA VAL A 68 -2.03 -1.32 3.35
C VAL A 68 -2.57 -1.50 1.94
N ILE A 69 -3.40 -0.57 1.48
CA ILE A 69 -3.75 -0.41 0.06
C ILE A 69 -2.92 0.75 -0.48
N SER A 70 -2.13 0.52 -1.52
CA SER A 70 -1.19 1.53 -2.04
C SER A 70 -1.05 1.51 -3.55
N ARG A 71 -0.52 2.59 -4.11
CA ARG A 71 0.07 2.60 -5.45
C ARG A 71 1.41 1.88 -5.45
N ALA A 72 1.85 1.42 -6.64
CA ALA A 72 3.10 0.68 -6.82
C ALA A 72 4.29 1.56 -7.24
N GLY A 73 4.38 2.78 -6.68
CA GLY A 73 5.57 3.63 -6.88
C GLY A 73 6.80 3.03 -6.20
N ALA A 74 7.99 3.20 -6.79
CA ALA A 74 9.21 2.57 -6.30
C ALA A 74 9.50 2.84 -4.82
N ASN A 75 9.39 4.09 -4.36
CA ASN A 75 9.61 4.42 -2.95
C ASN A 75 8.59 3.73 -2.04
N ALA A 76 7.31 3.74 -2.43
CA ALA A 76 6.24 3.14 -1.63
C ALA A 76 6.42 1.63 -1.47
N ILE A 77 6.73 0.91 -2.54
CA ILE A 77 6.93 -0.55 -2.47
C ILE A 77 8.18 -0.92 -1.66
N CYS A 78 9.27 -0.16 -1.78
CA CYS A 78 10.47 -0.38 -0.96
C CYS A 78 10.19 -0.11 0.53
N GLU A 79 9.42 0.91 0.85
CA GLU A 79 9.01 1.22 2.23
C GLU A 79 8.12 0.12 2.80
N LEU A 80 7.11 -0.35 2.04
CA LEU A 80 6.24 -1.46 2.45
C LEU A 80 7.03 -2.75 2.70
N LEU A 81 8.02 -3.05 1.84
CA LEU A 81 8.90 -4.20 2.00
C LEU A 81 9.77 -4.07 3.26
N ALA A 82 10.41 -2.92 3.46
CA ALA A 82 11.26 -2.66 4.62
C ALA A 82 10.48 -2.74 5.95
N LEU A 83 9.23 -2.29 5.94
CA LEU A 83 8.32 -2.32 7.09
C LEU A 83 7.54 -3.64 7.21
N ARG A 84 7.73 -4.58 6.29
CA ARG A 84 7.02 -5.88 6.23
C ARG A 84 5.50 -5.72 6.29
N LYS A 85 4.96 -4.72 5.59
CA LYS A 85 3.53 -4.42 5.61
C LYS A 85 2.79 -5.19 4.52
N PRO A 86 1.92 -6.14 4.89
CA PRO A 86 1.04 -6.82 3.93
C PRO A 86 0.24 -5.79 3.15
N ASN A 87 0.20 -5.93 1.83
CA ASN A 87 -0.35 -4.85 1.02
C ASN A 87 -1.05 -5.33 -0.26
N ILE A 88 -1.99 -4.50 -0.71
CA ILE A 88 -2.60 -4.58 -2.04
C ILE A 88 -2.01 -3.43 -2.86
N LEU A 89 -1.30 -3.75 -3.93
CA LEU A 89 -0.79 -2.77 -4.87
C LEU A 89 -1.80 -2.57 -6.00
N ILE A 90 -2.17 -1.31 -6.21
CA ILE A 90 -3.02 -0.88 -7.32
C ILE A 90 -2.17 0.04 -8.20
N PRO A 91 -1.44 -0.50 -9.20
CA PRO A 91 -0.59 0.30 -10.07
C PRO A 91 -1.41 1.29 -10.89
N LEU A 92 -0.80 2.40 -11.30
CA LEU A 92 -1.35 3.27 -12.33
C LEU A 92 -1.48 2.48 -13.63
N SER A 93 -2.57 2.68 -14.37
CA SER A 93 -2.77 2.06 -15.67
C SER A 93 -1.67 2.48 -16.66
N ALA A 94 -1.43 1.65 -17.69
CA ALA A 94 -0.44 1.93 -18.72
C ALA A 94 -0.70 3.26 -19.47
N ASN A 95 -1.97 3.67 -19.55
CA ASN A 95 -2.36 4.94 -20.16
C ASN A 95 -2.04 6.18 -19.30
N ALA A 96 -1.86 5.99 -18.00
CA ALA A 96 -1.62 7.06 -17.04
C ALA A 96 -0.15 7.14 -16.56
N SER A 97 0.69 6.17 -16.95
CA SER A 97 2.10 6.10 -16.55
C SER A 97 2.95 5.47 -17.66
N ARG A 98 4.27 5.51 -17.48
CA ARG A 98 5.22 4.81 -18.38
C ARG A 98 5.25 3.29 -18.17
N GLY A 99 4.35 2.73 -17.37
CA GLY A 99 4.31 1.30 -17.05
C GLY A 99 5.18 0.89 -15.85
N ASP A 100 5.98 1.78 -15.29
CA ASP A 100 6.90 1.48 -14.17
C ASP A 100 6.18 0.86 -12.98
N GLN A 101 5.00 1.39 -12.63
CA GLN A 101 4.22 0.86 -11.50
C GLN A 101 3.68 -0.55 -11.77
N ILE A 102 3.35 -0.85 -13.01
CA ILE A 102 2.88 -2.20 -13.40
C ILE A 102 4.03 -3.19 -13.25
N LEU A 103 5.23 -2.84 -13.73
CA LEU A 103 6.42 -3.68 -13.58
C LEU A 103 6.77 -3.91 -12.10
N ASN A 104 6.75 -2.85 -11.30
CA ASN A 104 6.98 -2.92 -9.87
C ASN A 104 5.97 -3.85 -9.17
N ALA A 105 4.67 -3.67 -9.46
CA ALA A 105 3.61 -4.48 -8.88
C ALA A 105 3.75 -5.96 -9.25
N ASN A 106 4.03 -6.25 -10.53
CA ASN A 106 4.23 -7.62 -10.98
C ASN A 106 5.42 -8.28 -10.30
N SER A 107 6.55 -7.60 -10.20
CA SER A 107 7.73 -8.10 -9.49
C SER A 107 7.40 -8.43 -8.02
N PHE A 108 6.68 -7.56 -7.32
CA PHE A 108 6.31 -7.79 -5.92
C PHE A 108 5.30 -8.94 -5.77
N LYS A 109 4.39 -9.11 -6.74
CA LYS A 109 3.47 -10.25 -6.81
C LYS A 109 4.21 -11.57 -7.00
N GLU A 110 5.16 -11.63 -7.93
CA GLU A 110 5.96 -12.81 -8.23
C GLU A 110 6.80 -13.28 -7.04
N HIS A 111 7.32 -12.34 -6.24
CA HIS A 111 8.05 -12.65 -5.01
C HIS A 111 7.12 -12.95 -3.81
N GLY A 112 5.82 -12.83 -3.97
CA GLY A 112 4.86 -13.07 -2.88
C GLY A 112 4.79 -11.96 -1.83
N TYR A 113 5.36 -10.77 -2.11
CA TYR A 113 5.38 -9.64 -1.17
C TYR A 113 4.06 -8.88 -1.14
N SER A 114 3.27 -8.94 -2.22
CA SER A 114 2.06 -8.13 -2.39
C SER A 114 0.95 -8.89 -3.09
N SER A 115 -0.29 -8.59 -2.73
CA SER A 115 -1.44 -8.80 -3.60
C SER A 115 -1.49 -7.66 -4.62
N VAL A 116 -1.91 -7.95 -5.86
CA VAL A 116 -1.97 -6.95 -6.93
C VAL A 116 -3.33 -6.98 -7.59
N MET A 117 -3.89 -5.79 -7.82
CA MET A 117 -5.14 -5.59 -8.55
C MET A 117 -4.98 -4.40 -9.50
N THR A 118 -5.31 -4.56 -10.77
CA THR A 118 -5.26 -3.45 -11.74
C THR A 118 -6.45 -2.51 -11.54
N GLU A 119 -6.33 -1.26 -12.01
CA GLU A 119 -7.45 -0.30 -11.93
C GLU A 119 -8.70 -0.75 -12.71
N GLU A 120 -8.50 -1.56 -13.73
CA GLU A 120 -9.55 -2.11 -14.58
C GLU A 120 -10.31 -3.27 -13.93
N GLU A 121 -9.64 -3.97 -13.02
CA GLU A 121 -10.21 -5.10 -12.26
C GLU A 121 -11.01 -4.67 -11.04
N ILE A 122 -10.86 -3.42 -10.60
CA ILE A 122 -11.49 -2.94 -9.38
C ILE A 122 -13.02 -2.93 -9.54
N THR A 123 -13.68 -3.79 -8.77
CA THR A 123 -15.08 -3.68 -8.40
C THR A 123 -15.21 -3.67 -6.87
N PRO A 124 -16.31 -3.15 -6.31
CA PRO A 124 -16.53 -3.18 -4.87
C PRO A 124 -16.35 -4.57 -4.26
N GLU A 125 -16.92 -5.60 -4.89
CA GLU A 125 -16.87 -6.98 -4.41
C GLU A 125 -15.45 -7.55 -4.45
N LYS A 126 -14.72 -7.31 -5.54
CA LYS A 126 -13.33 -7.79 -5.70
C LYS A 126 -12.39 -7.12 -4.72
N LEU A 127 -12.53 -5.79 -4.52
CA LEU A 127 -11.67 -5.07 -3.58
C LEU A 127 -11.93 -5.52 -2.15
N LEU A 128 -13.19 -5.68 -1.75
CA LEU A 128 -13.54 -6.18 -0.42
C LEU A 128 -13.01 -7.59 -0.19
N ALA A 129 -13.19 -8.48 -1.16
CA ALA A 129 -12.65 -9.84 -1.09
C ALA A 129 -11.12 -9.86 -1.00
N ALA A 130 -10.43 -8.99 -1.74
CA ALA A 130 -8.98 -8.88 -1.69
C ALA A 130 -8.48 -8.37 -0.32
N VAL A 131 -9.19 -7.43 0.31
CA VAL A 131 -8.88 -6.95 1.66
C VAL A 131 -9.05 -8.07 2.69
N ASP A 132 -10.17 -8.78 2.64
CA ASP A 132 -10.45 -9.90 3.56
C ASP A 132 -9.42 -11.04 3.39
N ASP A 133 -9.07 -11.38 2.14
CA ASP A 133 -8.07 -12.42 1.85
C ASP A 133 -6.67 -12.00 2.31
N LEU A 134 -6.25 -10.76 2.01
CA LEU A 134 -4.96 -10.24 2.46
C LEU A 134 -4.86 -10.25 3.98
N TYR A 135 -5.90 -9.77 4.68
CA TYR A 135 -5.91 -9.74 6.14
C TYR A 135 -5.82 -11.14 6.75
N LYS A 136 -6.59 -12.08 6.21
CA LYS A 136 -6.58 -13.49 6.64
C LYS A 136 -5.22 -14.16 6.44
N ASN A 137 -4.57 -13.88 5.33
CA ASN A 137 -3.31 -14.50 4.91
C ASN A 137 -2.09 -13.62 5.17
N ARG A 138 -2.20 -12.55 5.96
CA ARG A 138 -1.16 -11.52 6.13
C ARG A 138 0.20 -12.08 6.56
N GLN A 139 0.21 -13.15 7.36
CA GLN A 139 1.45 -13.77 7.82
C GLN A 139 2.28 -14.31 6.65
N LYS A 140 1.64 -14.90 5.64
CA LYS A 140 2.32 -15.39 4.43
C LYS A 140 3.11 -14.28 3.72
N TYR A 141 2.54 -13.08 3.65
CA TYR A 141 3.21 -11.92 3.03
C TYR A 141 4.36 -11.41 3.88
N ILE A 142 4.20 -11.40 5.21
CA ILE A 142 5.27 -11.03 6.15
C ILE A 142 6.45 -12.00 6.01
N ASP A 143 6.20 -13.30 6.03
CA ASP A 143 7.24 -14.34 5.92
C ASP A 143 7.99 -14.24 4.58
N ALA A 144 7.28 -13.96 3.48
CA ALA A 144 7.89 -13.74 2.19
C ALA A 144 8.80 -12.49 2.17
N MET A 145 8.34 -11.38 2.78
CA MET A 145 9.12 -10.14 2.88
C MET A 145 10.35 -10.30 3.81
N ASP A 146 10.23 -11.06 4.89
CA ASP A 146 11.35 -11.39 5.78
C ASP A 146 12.46 -12.16 5.06
N SER A 147 12.08 -13.02 4.12
CA SER A 147 13.02 -13.81 3.31
C SER A 147 13.64 -13.01 2.17
N SER A 148 13.32 -11.72 2.02
CA SER A 148 13.82 -10.88 0.93
C SER A 148 15.31 -10.59 1.07
N PRO A 149 16.12 -10.78 0.00
CA PRO A 149 17.53 -10.38 -0.03
C PRO A 149 17.73 -8.86 0.17
N GLN A 150 16.71 -8.05 -0.03
CA GLN A 150 16.77 -6.59 0.13
C GLN A 150 16.83 -6.18 1.60
N SER A 151 16.42 -7.02 2.54
CA SER A 151 16.57 -6.77 3.97
C SER A 151 18.04 -6.62 4.38
N GLU A 152 18.96 -7.21 3.64
CA GLU A 152 20.42 -7.17 3.87
C GLU A 152 21.14 -6.12 2.98
N ALA A 153 20.41 -5.35 2.15
CA ALA A 153 21.04 -4.46 1.17
C ALA A 153 21.94 -3.39 1.81
N VAL A 154 21.52 -2.84 2.94
CA VAL A 154 22.32 -1.83 3.68
C VAL A 154 23.63 -2.46 4.19
N ASP A 155 23.57 -3.64 4.77
CA ASP A 155 24.74 -4.33 5.30
C ASP A 155 25.72 -4.71 4.18
N LYS A 156 25.21 -5.16 3.03
CA LYS A 156 26.00 -5.45 1.84
C LYS A 156 26.69 -4.20 1.29
N ILE A 157 25.98 -3.07 1.20
CA ILE A 157 26.56 -1.79 0.77
C ILE A 157 27.63 -1.32 1.76
N MET A 158 27.37 -1.41 3.05
CA MET A 158 28.34 -1.05 4.09
C MET A 158 29.58 -1.93 4.06
N ALA A 159 29.43 -3.23 3.78
CA ALA A 159 30.55 -4.14 3.60
C ALA A 159 31.40 -3.74 2.38
N LEU A 160 30.78 -3.46 1.24
CA LEU A 160 31.47 -3.01 0.03
C LEU A 160 32.23 -1.69 0.25
N ILE A 161 31.64 -0.71 0.92
CA ILE A 161 32.30 0.56 1.25
C ILE A 161 33.54 0.32 2.11
N LYS A 162 33.44 -0.54 3.13
CA LYS A 162 34.59 -0.88 4.00
C LYS A 162 35.70 -1.59 3.23
N ASP A 163 35.37 -2.45 2.28
CA ASP A 163 36.39 -3.16 1.48
C ASP A 163 37.07 -2.23 0.46
N CYS A 164 36.37 -1.25 -0.09
CA CYS A 164 36.91 -0.25 -1.01
C CYS A 164 37.73 0.86 -0.27
N SER A 165 37.62 0.96 1.05
CA SER A 165 38.29 1.98 1.87
C SER A 165 39.64 1.52 2.45
N LYS A 166 40.09 0.34 2.07
CA LYS A 166 41.42 -0.20 2.39
C LYS A 166 42.40 0.07 1.24
#